data_aeb2c5cf73f37cb318355f73091acfeb
#
_entry.id   aeb2c5cf73f37cb318355f73091acfeb
#
_cell.length_a   1.000
_cell.length_b   1.000
_cell.length_c   1.000
_cell.angle_alpha   90.00
_cell.angle_beta   90.00
_cell.angle_gamma   90.00
#
_symmetry.space_group_name_H-M   'P 1'
#
loop_
_entity.id
_entity.type
_entity.pdbx_description
1 polymer ?
#
loop_
_entity_poly.entity_id
_entity_poly.type
_entity_poly.pdbx_seq_one_letter_code
_entity_poly.pdbx_strand_id
1 'polypeptide(L)' 'MSSGITIMASVYDGRQRVGYVLHHLDERVFEALDPENRSHGTFATYREAAAALPSIERTKR' A
#
# COMPACT_ATOMS: atom_id res chain seq x y z
N MET A 1 17.09 15.32 13.22
CA MET A 1 16.49 15.27 12.24
C MET A 1 16.08 14.01 11.79
N SER A 2 14.98 13.73 11.63
CA SER A 2 14.56 12.51 11.27
C SER A 2 14.83 12.27 9.88
N SER A 3 15.12 11.11 9.49
CA SER A 3 15.42 10.87 8.15
C SER A 3 14.20 10.67 7.33
N GLY A 4 13.15 10.21 7.88
CA GLY A 4 11.94 10.09 7.12
C GLY A 4 12.05 9.19 5.91
N ILE A 5 12.76 8.11 6.04
CA ILE A 5 12.92 7.22 4.90
C ILE A 5 11.64 6.48 4.64
N THR A 6 11.20 6.47 3.40
CA THR A 6 10.01 5.76 3.00
C THR A 6 10.34 4.85 1.84
N ILE A 7 9.93 3.60 1.95
CA ILE A 7 10.16 2.63 0.90
C ILE A 7 8.83 2.31 0.26
N MET A 8 8.78 2.37 -1.06
CA MET A 8 7.55 2.12 -1.78
C MET A 8 7.63 0.79 -2.49
N ALA A 9 6.59 0.00 -2.35
CA ALA A 9 6.51 -1.29 -3.01
C ALA A 9 5.23 -1.38 -3.78
N SER A 10 5.27 -1.91 -4.99
CA SER A 10 4.07 -2.11 -5.78
C SER A 10 3.39 -3.39 -5.34
N VAL A 11 2.08 -3.36 -5.31
CA VAL A 11 1.31 -4.53 -4.92
C VAL A 11 0.55 -5.00 -6.14
N TYR A 12 0.66 -6.29 -6.43
CA TYR A 12 0.02 -6.87 -7.60
C TYR A 12 -0.98 -7.93 -7.21
N ASP A 13 -2.02 -8.07 -8.01
CA ASP A 13 -2.98 -9.15 -7.86
C ASP A 13 -2.92 -9.84 -9.21
N GLY A 14 -2.17 -10.92 -9.30
CA GLY A 14 -1.90 -11.53 -10.57
C GLY A 14 -1.01 -10.60 -11.38
N ARG A 15 -1.48 -10.18 -12.53
CA ARG A 15 -0.71 -9.28 -13.35
C ARG A 15 -1.11 -7.85 -13.21
N GLN A 16 -2.11 -7.58 -12.36
CA GLN A 16 -2.62 -6.23 -12.23
C GLN A 16 -2.01 -5.57 -11.02
N ARG A 17 -1.53 -4.35 -11.20
CA ARG A 17 -1.05 -3.61 -10.05
C ARG A 17 -2.24 -2.96 -9.38
N VAL A 18 -2.47 -3.28 -8.13
CA VAL A 18 -3.62 -2.76 -7.42
C VAL A 18 -3.27 -1.57 -6.55
N GLY A 19 -2.01 -1.24 -6.47
CA GLY A 19 -1.64 -0.06 -5.70
C GLY A 19 -0.22 -0.17 -5.18
N TYR A 20 0.05 0.57 -4.13
CA TYR A 20 1.38 0.64 -3.54
C TYR A 20 1.26 0.55 -2.04
N VAL A 21 2.32 0.11 -1.40
CA VAL A 21 2.40 0.18 0.04
C VAL A 21 3.65 0.99 0.36
N LEU A 22 3.49 2.04 1.14
CA LEU A 22 4.61 2.87 1.56
C LEU A 22 4.99 2.46 2.97
N HIS A 23 6.25 2.12 3.15
CA HIS A 23 6.72 1.76 4.48
C HIS A 23 7.42 2.97 5.06
N HIS A 24 6.78 3.63 6.01
CA HIS A 24 7.33 4.81 6.67
C HIS A 24 8.17 4.34 7.83
N LEU A 25 9.47 4.26 7.61
CA LEU A 25 10.34 3.63 8.59
C LEU A 25 10.39 4.35 9.92
N ASP A 26 10.32 5.68 9.86
CA ASP A 26 10.33 6.44 11.10
C ASP A 26 9.16 6.11 11.97
N GLU A 27 8.00 5.94 11.38
CA GLU A 27 6.79 5.73 12.14
C GLU A 27 6.44 4.28 12.25
N ARG A 28 7.17 3.44 11.55
CA ARG A 28 6.96 2.00 11.60
C ARG A 28 5.56 1.62 11.19
N VAL A 29 5.01 2.30 10.20
CA VAL A 29 3.70 1.97 9.68
C VAL A 29 3.79 1.78 8.18
N PHE A 30 2.78 1.10 7.66
CA PHE A 30 2.68 0.88 6.23
C PHE A 30 1.41 1.58 5.75
N GLU A 31 1.53 2.36 4.71
CA GLU A 31 0.38 3.09 4.19
C GLU A 31 0.00 2.51 2.85
N ALA A 32 -1.28 2.24 2.64
CA ALA A 32 -1.75 1.67 1.39
C ALA A 32 -2.24 2.79 0.49
N LEU A 33 -1.75 2.79 -0.75
CA LEU A 33 -2.18 3.78 -1.75
C LEU A 33 -2.71 3.04 -2.96
N ASP A 34 -3.82 3.51 -3.51
CA ASP A 34 -4.33 2.90 -4.73
C ASP A 34 -3.57 3.48 -5.92
N PRO A 35 -3.82 2.99 -7.13
CA PRO A 35 -3.06 3.47 -8.29
C PRO A 35 -3.24 4.95 -8.56
N GLU A 36 -4.27 5.55 -7.99
CA GLU A 36 -4.48 6.97 -8.17
C GLU A 36 -3.90 7.77 -7.03
N ASN A 37 -3.10 7.12 -6.18
CA ASN A 37 -2.41 7.77 -5.08
C ASN A 37 -3.32 8.21 -3.95
N ARG A 38 -4.44 7.54 -3.80
CA ARG A 38 -5.31 7.84 -2.68
C ARG A 38 -4.98 6.91 -1.54
N SER A 39 -4.89 7.46 -0.35
CA SER A 39 -4.51 6.67 0.81
C SER A 39 -5.70 5.88 1.32
N HIS A 40 -5.46 4.62 1.66
CA HIS A 40 -6.47 3.78 2.24
C HIS A 40 -6.17 3.55 3.72
N GLY A 41 -5.27 4.35 4.29
CA GLY A 41 -4.99 4.27 5.70
C GLY A 41 -3.62 3.72 5.97
N THR A 42 -3.27 3.66 7.25
CA THR A 42 -1.98 3.13 7.65
C THR A 42 -2.21 1.90 8.50
N PHE A 43 -1.27 0.98 8.44
CA PHE A 43 -1.41 -0.31 9.07
C PHE A 43 -0.11 -0.72 9.72
N ALA A 44 -0.16 -1.67 10.62
CA ALA A 44 1.01 -2.10 11.33
C ALA A 44 1.88 -3.04 10.52
N THR A 45 1.32 -3.73 9.54
CA THR A 45 2.10 -4.67 8.75
C THR A 45 1.84 -4.48 7.28
N TYR A 46 2.80 -4.96 6.48
CA TYR A 46 2.66 -4.89 5.04
C TYR A 46 1.43 -5.68 4.60
N ARG A 47 1.22 -6.84 5.19
CA ARG A 47 0.11 -7.68 4.79
C ARG A 47 -1.22 -6.97 4.98
N GLU A 48 -1.36 -6.26 6.09
CA GLU A 48 -2.60 -5.55 6.34
C GLU A 48 -2.79 -4.42 5.35
N ALA A 49 -1.71 -3.71 5.05
CA ALA A 49 -1.81 -2.61 4.10
C ALA A 49 -2.18 -3.13 2.71
N ALA A 50 -1.53 -4.20 2.30
CA ALA A 50 -1.81 -4.74 0.97
C ALA A 50 -3.25 -5.26 0.89
N ALA A 51 -3.75 -5.83 1.98
CA ALA A 51 -5.10 -6.34 1.97
C ALA A 51 -6.15 -5.23 1.92
N ALA A 52 -5.77 -4.03 2.29
CA ALA A 52 -6.70 -2.92 2.24
C ALA A 52 -6.92 -2.40 0.83
N LEU A 53 -6.05 -2.78 -0.11
CA LEU A 53 -6.18 -2.29 -1.47
C LEU A 53 -7.20 -3.11 -2.22
N PRO A 54 -8.08 -2.47 -2.98
CA PRO A 54 -9.10 -3.22 -3.70
C PRO A 54 -8.46 -3.95 -4.87
N SER A 55 -8.90 -5.17 -5.07
CA SER A 55 -8.43 -5.93 -6.20
C SER A 55 -9.24 -5.54 -7.41
N ILE A 56 -8.56 -5.31 -8.52
CA ILE A 56 -9.26 -4.96 -9.73
C ILE A 56 -10.17 -6.09 -10.15
N GLU A 57 -9.76 -7.31 -9.91
CA GLU A 57 -10.58 -8.40 -10.32
C GLU A 57 -11.85 -8.49 -9.56
N ARG A 58 -11.87 -8.04 -8.31
CA ARG A 58 -13.06 -8.11 -7.59
C ARG A 58 -14.09 -7.18 -8.09
N THR A 59 -13.71 -6.12 -8.75
CA THR A 59 -14.67 -5.15 -9.20
C THR A 59 -15.28 -5.49 -10.51
N LYS A 60 -14.86 -6.57 -11.10
CA LYS A 60 -15.41 -6.91 -12.29
C LYS A 60 -16.74 -7.45 -12.22
N ARG A 61 -17.20 -7.85 -11.27
CA ARG A 61 -18.37 -8.51 -11.24
C ARG A 61 -19.45 -7.81 -11.28
#